data_4a7380801ab2b6772daa36844d1f7deb
#
_entry.id   4a7380801ab2b6772daa36844d1f7deb
#
_cell.length_a   1.000
_cell.length_b   1.000
_cell.length_c   1.000
_cell.angle_alpha   90.00
_cell.angle_beta   90.00
_cell.angle_gamma   90.00
#
_symmetry.space_group_name_H-M   'P 1'
#
loop_
_entity.id
_entity.type
_entity.pdbx_description
1 polymer ?
#
loop_
_entity_poly.entity_id
_entity_poly.type
_entity_poly.pdbx_seq_one_letter_code
_entity_poly.pdbx_strand_id
1 'polypeptide(L)'
;MENENSKKKTTAPDTSVGADDGQPLHNSTENSISAFEEEINGDFQNSTESLDEIYRRIQRLTDPHYLHTISMTELYQTAYQSRPPIIGGLLYAGAYILAGAPKIGKSFLVAQIAYHVSTGKALWGYEVQPGTVLYLALEDDFQRIQSRMFMMYGVNDTDRLHFATAAGKIGNGLDEQLENFVREHPDTKLIVIDTMQKIREIGGEAYSYASDYEIIGKLKQFADKHCICVLTVHHTRKQPAGDSFEMISGTTGLLGCADGSLLMQKKKRTALEATIDVVGRDQQDQILYLKKDADTQIWN
;
A
#
# COMPACT_ATOMS: atom_id res chain seq x y z
N MET A 1 -2.57 9.26 -72.10
CA MET A 1 -3.64 8.25 -72.21
C MET A 1 -4.31 8.32 -70.88
N GLU A 2 -5.27 9.15 -70.77
CA GLU A 2 -6.74 8.94 -70.85
C GLU A 2 -7.25 8.35 -69.58
N ASN A 3 -7.91 9.21 -68.76
CA ASN A 3 -9.35 9.50 -68.73
C ASN A 3 -10.09 8.45 -67.94
N GLU A 4 -11.04 8.66 -67.06
CA GLU A 4 -12.10 9.67 -66.87
C GLU A 4 -12.68 9.43 -65.47
N ASN A 5 -12.91 10.44 -64.67
CA ASN A 5 -14.14 11.19 -64.45
C ASN A 5 -15.42 10.36 -64.11
N SER A 6 -15.95 10.55 -62.93
CA SER A 6 -17.37 10.85 -62.77
C SER A 6 -17.71 11.29 -61.34
N LYS A 7 -17.98 12.47 -61.15
CA LYS A 7 -18.88 13.42 -60.54
C LYS A 7 -20.21 12.91 -59.98
N LYS A 8 -20.57 13.59 -58.87
CA LYS A 8 -21.91 14.02 -58.36
C LYS A 8 -22.37 13.19 -57.15
N LYS A 9 -22.91 13.77 -56.07
CA LYS A 9 -23.67 15.03 -55.86
C LYS A 9 -23.69 15.41 -54.37
N THR A 10 -23.62 16.67 -54.10
CA THR A 10 -24.03 17.44 -52.91
C THR A 10 -25.43 17.17 -52.43
N THR A 11 -25.62 17.08 -51.10
CA THR A 11 -26.72 17.72 -50.37
C THR A 11 -26.34 17.91 -48.89
N ALA A 12 -26.31 19.12 -48.42
CA ALA A 12 -26.56 19.56 -47.06
C ALA A 12 -27.90 20.33 -47.11
N PRO A 13 -28.49 20.77 -46.01
CA PRO A 13 -28.29 20.55 -44.60
C PRO A 13 -29.60 20.10 -43.87
N ASP A 14 -29.49 19.64 -42.66
CA ASP A 14 -30.60 19.87 -41.74
C ASP A 14 -30.08 20.15 -40.32
N THR A 15 -30.51 21.27 -39.81
CA THR A 15 -30.28 21.79 -38.48
C THR A 15 -31.36 21.23 -37.58
N SER A 16 -30.92 20.50 -36.53
CA SER A 16 -31.75 20.36 -35.33
C SER A 16 -30.87 20.48 -34.09
N VAL A 17 -31.10 21.55 -33.40
CA VAL A 17 -30.66 21.87 -32.04
C VAL A 17 -31.24 20.78 -31.11
N GLY A 18 -30.38 20.02 -30.49
CA GLY A 18 -30.71 19.04 -29.43
C GLY A 18 -29.97 19.42 -28.17
N ALA A 19 -30.76 19.62 -27.14
CA ALA A 19 -30.38 20.18 -25.84
C ALA A 19 -29.21 19.44 -25.14
N ASP A 20 -28.45 20.24 -24.48
CA ASP A 20 -27.49 19.95 -23.43
C ASP A 20 -28.20 19.28 -22.24
N ASP A 21 -28.07 17.98 -22.10
CA ASP A 21 -28.44 17.25 -20.90
C ASP A 21 -27.19 17.05 -20.05
N GLY A 22 -26.90 18.06 -19.26
CA GLY A 22 -25.98 17.97 -18.15
C GLY A 22 -26.38 16.87 -17.18
N GLN A 23 -25.66 15.75 -17.17
CA GLN A 23 -25.73 14.81 -16.06
C GLN A 23 -24.83 15.30 -14.92
N PRO A 24 -25.36 15.40 -13.70
CA PRO A 24 -24.60 15.85 -12.55
C PRO A 24 -23.68 14.75 -12.02
N LEU A 25 -22.48 15.16 -11.62
CA LEU A 25 -21.55 14.45 -10.77
C LEU A 25 -22.22 14.02 -9.44
N HIS A 26 -22.81 12.83 -9.43
CA HIS A 26 -23.35 12.23 -8.22
C HIS A 26 -23.06 10.74 -8.19
N ASN A 27 -21.91 10.34 -7.57
CA ASN A 27 -21.75 8.93 -7.16
C ASN A 27 -20.79 8.69 -5.98
N SER A 28 -20.18 9.71 -5.38
CA SER A 28 -19.36 9.52 -4.17
C SER A 28 -20.09 9.84 -2.86
N THR A 29 -21.18 10.57 -2.93
CA THR A 29 -22.01 10.95 -1.76
C THR A 29 -23.09 9.92 -1.44
N GLU A 30 -23.62 9.21 -2.44
CA GLU A 30 -24.71 8.25 -2.23
C GLU A 30 -24.24 6.95 -1.52
N ASN A 31 -23.05 6.47 -1.79
CA ASN A 31 -22.48 5.30 -1.06
C ASN A 31 -22.11 5.63 0.39
N SER A 32 -21.78 6.88 0.68
CA SER A 32 -21.55 7.35 2.06
C SER A 32 -22.88 7.50 2.83
N ILE A 33 -23.93 7.88 2.14
CA ILE A 33 -25.26 8.07 2.73
C ILE A 33 -25.94 6.72 3.00
N SER A 34 -25.81 5.73 2.10
CA SER A 34 -26.42 4.41 2.30
C SER A 34 -25.73 3.60 3.41
N ALA A 35 -24.39 3.66 3.54
CA ALA A 35 -23.68 3.08 4.67
C ALA A 35 -24.05 3.76 6.00
N PHE A 36 -24.30 5.07 5.95
CA PHE A 36 -24.72 5.86 7.09
C PHE A 36 -26.20 5.57 7.48
N GLU A 37 -27.05 5.30 6.49
CA GLU A 37 -28.44 4.91 6.72
C GLU A 37 -28.58 3.49 7.29
N GLU A 38 -27.70 2.55 6.94
CA GLU A 38 -27.65 1.21 7.55
C GLU A 38 -27.15 1.26 9.00
N GLU A 39 -26.16 2.08 9.30
CA GLU A 39 -25.65 2.28 10.67
C GLU A 39 -26.70 2.98 11.56
N ILE A 40 -27.43 3.98 11.02
CA ILE A 40 -28.54 4.65 11.71
C ILE A 40 -29.70 3.68 11.94
N ASN A 41 -30.09 2.85 10.97
CA ASN A 41 -31.20 1.92 11.11
C ASN A 41 -30.91 0.77 12.09
N GLY A 42 -29.63 0.36 12.25
CA GLY A 42 -29.22 -0.62 13.27
C GLY A 42 -29.36 -0.10 14.71
N ASP A 43 -29.05 1.16 14.94
CA ASP A 43 -29.14 1.83 16.26
C ASP A 43 -30.58 2.22 16.66
N PHE A 44 -31.48 2.42 15.68
CA PHE A 44 -32.86 2.84 15.94
C PHE A 44 -33.73 1.81 16.68
N GLN A 45 -33.35 0.55 16.68
CA GLN A 45 -34.16 -0.49 17.33
C GLN A 45 -33.93 -0.63 18.85
N ASN A 46 -32.90 0.03 19.42
CA ASN A 46 -32.55 -0.12 20.85
C ASN A 46 -32.21 1.19 21.60
N SER A 47 -32.34 2.39 21.01
CA SER A 47 -31.95 3.64 21.69
C SER A 47 -33.15 4.43 22.20
N THR A 48 -33.08 4.83 23.46
CA THR A 48 -33.99 5.82 24.11
C THR A 48 -33.60 7.27 23.77
N GLU A 49 -32.75 7.50 22.74
CA GLU A 49 -32.29 8.82 22.33
C GLU A 49 -33.46 9.63 21.68
N SER A 50 -33.57 10.89 22.04
CA SER A 50 -34.53 11.79 21.42
C SER A 50 -34.04 12.20 20.01
N LEU A 51 -34.98 12.52 19.10
CA LEU A 51 -34.64 13.02 17.76
C LEU A 51 -33.71 14.24 17.81
N ASP A 52 -33.82 15.10 18.82
CA ASP A 52 -32.96 16.26 19.01
C ASP A 52 -31.52 15.86 19.36
N GLU A 53 -31.29 14.77 20.09
CA GLU A 53 -29.98 14.25 20.40
C GLU A 53 -29.33 13.64 19.15
N ILE A 54 -30.10 12.91 18.35
CA ILE A 54 -29.65 12.36 17.06
C ILE A 54 -29.26 13.50 16.12
N TYR A 55 -30.08 14.54 15.96
CA TYR A 55 -29.74 15.71 15.14
C TYR A 55 -28.46 16.41 15.61
N ARG A 56 -28.28 16.61 16.92
CA ARG A 56 -27.06 17.20 17.48
C ARG A 56 -25.85 16.33 17.23
N ARG A 57 -26.00 14.99 17.29
CA ARG A 57 -24.93 14.03 16.98
C ARG A 57 -24.53 14.13 15.51
N ILE A 58 -25.49 14.14 14.59
CA ILE A 58 -25.23 14.29 13.15
C ILE A 58 -24.56 15.65 12.86
N GLN A 59 -25.05 16.76 13.42
CA GLN A 59 -24.39 18.06 13.25
C GLN A 59 -22.95 18.07 13.74
N ARG A 60 -22.64 17.43 14.87
CA ARG A 60 -21.28 17.31 15.36
C ARG A 60 -20.41 16.45 14.43
N LEU A 61 -20.95 15.34 13.91
CA LEU A 61 -20.24 14.43 12.99
C LEU A 61 -19.90 15.11 11.64
N THR A 62 -20.68 16.09 11.22
CA THR A 62 -20.48 16.82 9.96
C THR A 62 -19.72 18.14 10.11
N ASP A 63 -19.48 18.61 11.35
CA ASP A 63 -18.76 19.85 11.61
C ASP A 63 -17.23 19.60 11.55
N PRO A 64 -16.52 20.16 10.57
CA PRO A 64 -15.07 19.99 10.45
C PRO A 64 -14.28 20.61 11.62
N HIS A 65 -14.91 21.46 12.44
CA HIS A 65 -14.29 22.07 13.62
C HIS A 65 -14.58 21.28 14.91
N TYR A 66 -15.39 20.22 14.83
CA TYR A 66 -15.71 19.41 16.00
C TYR A 66 -14.66 18.30 16.18
N LEU A 67 -13.99 18.30 17.33
CA LEU A 67 -13.06 17.23 17.68
C LEU A 67 -13.83 16.01 18.19
N HIS A 68 -13.86 14.94 17.42
CA HIS A 68 -14.44 13.66 17.83
C HIS A 68 -13.61 13.01 18.93
N THR A 69 -14.22 12.82 20.07
CA THR A 69 -13.58 12.17 21.22
C THR A 69 -14.49 11.10 21.79
N ILE A 70 -13.88 10.03 22.27
CA ILE A 70 -14.56 9.01 23.08
C ILE A 70 -13.90 8.96 24.46
N SER A 71 -14.69 8.66 25.48
CA SER A 71 -14.16 8.44 26.81
C SER A 71 -13.43 7.09 26.90
N MET A 72 -12.57 6.94 27.92
CA MET A 72 -11.91 5.66 28.18
C MET A 72 -12.93 4.53 28.44
N THR A 73 -14.06 4.84 29.05
CA THR A 73 -15.14 3.89 29.30
C THR A 73 -15.76 3.42 27.99
N GLU A 74 -16.09 4.35 27.06
CA GLU A 74 -16.61 4.01 25.73
C GLU A 74 -15.59 3.23 24.92
N LEU A 75 -14.28 3.60 25.00
CA LEU A 75 -13.21 2.88 24.33
C LEU A 75 -13.18 1.39 24.77
N TYR A 76 -13.32 1.09 26.04
CA TYR A 76 -13.32 -0.27 26.55
C TYR A 76 -14.63 -1.05 26.27
N GLN A 77 -15.73 -0.34 26.13
CA GLN A 77 -17.03 -0.96 25.78
C GLN A 77 -17.20 -1.20 24.29
N THR A 78 -16.42 -0.49 23.47
CA THR A 78 -16.49 -0.62 22.01
C THR A 78 -15.75 -1.89 21.56
N ALA A 79 -16.44 -2.76 20.83
CA ALA A 79 -15.84 -3.93 20.22
C ALA A 79 -15.10 -3.54 18.94
N TYR A 80 -13.78 -3.42 18.99
CA TYR A 80 -12.95 -3.23 17.81
C TYR A 80 -12.62 -4.56 17.15
N GLN A 81 -12.64 -4.58 15.83
CA GLN A 81 -12.20 -5.76 15.09
C GLN A 81 -10.73 -6.04 15.32
N SER A 82 -10.38 -7.28 15.62
CA SER A 82 -8.99 -7.70 15.73
C SER A 82 -8.29 -7.57 14.38
N ARG A 83 -7.10 -6.98 14.38
CA ARG A 83 -6.20 -6.90 13.21
C ARG A 83 -5.10 -7.94 13.37
N PRO A 84 -5.31 -9.18 12.90
CA PRO A 84 -4.28 -10.21 13.04
C PRO A 84 -3.04 -9.83 12.22
N PRO A 85 -1.84 -10.27 12.66
CA PRO A 85 -0.63 -10.03 11.90
C PRO A 85 -0.70 -10.71 10.53
N ILE A 86 -0.13 -10.08 9.52
CA ILE A 86 0.02 -10.66 8.19
C ILE A 86 1.14 -11.70 8.21
N ILE A 87 2.23 -11.40 8.92
CA ILE A 87 3.27 -12.35 9.31
C ILE A 87 3.47 -12.20 10.80
N GLY A 88 3.20 -13.24 11.57
CA GLY A 88 3.20 -13.21 13.04
C GLY A 88 4.48 -12.62 13.61
N GLY A 89 4.37 -11.55 14.41
CA GLY A 89 5.52 -10.89 15.01
C GLY A 89 6.41 -10.08 14.07
N LEU A 90 6.11 -10.00 12.75
CA LEU A 90 6.94 -9.28 11.77
C LEU A 90 6.20 -8.18 11.02
N LEU A 91 5.02 -8.47 10.47
CA LEU A 91 4.26 -7.53 9.65
C LEU A 91 2.79 -7.52 10.07
N TYR A 92 2.28 -6.34 10.30
CA TYR A 92 0.87 -6.06 10.62
C TYR A 92 0.26 -5.15 9.55
N ALA A 93 -1.03 -4.88 9.63
CA ALA A 93 -1.64 -3.84 8.82
C ALA A 93 -1.01 -2.50 9.17
N GLY A 94 -0.69 -1.69 8.15
CA GLY A 94 -0.01 -0.41 8.31
C GLY A 94 1.08 -0.19 7.26
N ALA A 95 1.78 0.94 7.36
CA ALA A 95 2.89 1.28 6.47
C ALA A 95 4.23 0.82 7.06
N TYR A 96 4.95 -0.01 6.32
CA TYR A 96 6.25 -0.55 6.69
C TYR A 96 7.34 -0.13 5.70
N ILE A 97 8.56 0.03 6.19
CA ILE A 97 9.72 0.36 5.37
C ILE A 97 10.75 -0.75 5.47
N LEU A 98 11.14 -1.33 4.33
CA LEU A 98 12.33 -2.17 4.22
C LEU A 98 13.49 -1.32 3.69
N ALA A 99 14.41 -0.98 4.56
CA ALA A 99 15.58 -0.19 4.22
C ALA A 99 16.84 -1.03 4.12
N GLY A 100 17.83 -0.54 3.38
CA GLY A 100 19.15 -1.14 3.28
C GLY A 100 19.95 -0.64 2.08
N ALA A 101 21.25 -0.89 2.08
CA ALA A 101 22.15 -0.45 1.02
C ALA A 101 21.73 -1.01 -0.37
N PRO A 102 22.05 -0.33 -1.48
CA PRO A 102 21.79 -0.86 -2.80
C PRO A 102 22.48 -2.22 -3.05
N LYS A 103 21.78 -3.12 -3.76
CA LYS A 103 22.30 -4.43 -4.21
C LYS A 103 22.66 -5.42 -3.09
N ILE A 104 22.04 -5.33 -1.91
CA ILE A 104 22.23 -6.30 -0.82
C ILE A 104 21.24 -7.47 -0.84
N GLY A 105 20.24 -7.44 -1.75
CA GLY A 105 19.26 -8.52 -1.90
C GLY A 105 17.86 -8.19 -1.40
N LYS A 106 17.50 -6.91 -1.22
CA LYS A 106 16.17 -6.49 -0.78
C LYS A 106 15.05 -6.99 -1.69
N SER A 107 15.21 -6.86 -3.03
CA SER A 107 14.17 -7.31 -3.98
C SER A 107 13.93 -8.82 -3.94
N PHE A 108 14.93 -9.64 -3.63
CA PHE A 108 14.75 -11.08 -3.36
C PHE A 108 13.98 -11.30 -2.06
N LEU A 109 14.33 -10.54 -1.03
CA LEU A 109 13.66 -10.61 0.27
C LEU A 109 12.17 -10.26 0.16
N VAL A 110 11.82 -9.14 -0.49
CA VAL A 110 10.40 -8.76 -0.64
C VAL A 110 9.65 -9.70 -1.59
N ALA A 111 10.30 -10.26 -2.61
CA ALA A 111 9.70 -11.29 -3.44
C ALA A 111 9.39 -12.56 -2.63
N GLN A 112 10.28 -12.93 -1.71
CA GLN A 112 10.07 -14.04 -0.79
C GLN A 112 8.89 -13.77 0.16
N ILE A 113 8.85 -12.60 0.80
CA ILE A 113 7.73 -12.18 1.66
C ILE A 113 6.42 -12.23 0.87
N ALA A 114 6.39 -11.65 -0.33
CA ALA A 114 5.22 -11.61 -1.20
C ALA A 114 4.72 -13.03 -1.57
N TYR A 115 5.63 -13.93 -1.92
CA TYR A 115 5.28 -15.32 -2.24
C TYR A 115 4.71 -16.06 -1.01
N HIS A 116 5.30 -15.88 0.16
CA HIS A 116 4.81 -16.54 1.37
C HIS A 116 3.43 -16.01 1.79
N VAL A 117 3.18 -14.71 1.68
CA VAL A 117 1.86 -14.13 1.97
C VAL A 117 0.82 -14.63 0.94
N SER A 118 1.17 -14.69 -0.34
CA SER A 118 0.22 -15.15 -1.37
C SER A 118 -0.13 -16.65 -1.25
N THR A 119 0.79 -17.46 -0.72
CA THR A 119 0.60 -18.92 -0.58
C THR A 119 0.21 -19.38 0.83
N GLY A 120 0.33 -18.53 1.84
CA GLY A 120 0.10 -18.89 3.24
C GLY A 120 1.15 -19.82 3.85
N LYS A 121 2.30 -20.00 3.16
CA LYS A 121 3.40 -20.82 3.69
C LYS A 121 4.13 -20.06 4.79
N ALA A 122 4.47 -20.74 5.89
CA ALA A 122 5.26 -20.13 6.96
C ALA A 122 6.57 -19.55 6.45
N LEU A 123 6.96 -18.38 6.98
CA LEU A 123 8.20 -17.69 6.64
C LEU A 123 9.12 -17.64 7.87
N TRP A 124 10.29 -18.24 7.80
CA TRP A 124 11.28 -18.29 8.90
C TRP A 124 10.72 -18.80 10.23
N GLY A 125 9.72 -19.69 10.19
CA GLY A 125 9.03 -20.21 11.36
C GLY A 125 7.85 -19.35 11.86
N TYR A 126 7.62 -18.18 11.27
CA TYR A 126 6.45 -17.35 11.57
C TYR A 126 5.23 -17.81 10.78
N GLU A 127 4.06 -17.79 11.42
CA GLU A 127 2.79 -18.03 10.75
C GLU A 127 2.47 -16.87 9.80
N VAL A 128 1.91 -17.21 8.66
CA VAL A 128 1.57 -16.22 7.60
C VAL A 128 0.07 -16.29 7.32
N GLN A 129 -0.61 -15.16 7.39
CA GLN A 129 -1.98 -15.03 6.96
C GLN A 129 -2.03 -14.94 5.42
N PRO A 130 -2.65 -15.92 4.73
CA PRO A 130 -2.71 -15.89 3.27
C PRO A 130 -3.64 -14.78 2.76
N GLY A 131 -3.31 -14.24 1.60
CA GLY A 131 -4.15 -13.30 0.87
C GLY A 131 -3.50 -12.82 -0.42
N THR A 132 -4.23 -12.02 -1.18
CA THR A 132 -3.72 -11.44 -2.42
C THR A 132 -2.63 -10.41 -2.14
N VAL A 133 -1.60 -10.43 -2.98
CA VAL A 133 -0.43 -9.56 -2.90
C VAL A 133 -0.26 -8.79 -4.21
N LEU A 134 -0.09 -7.48 -4.13
CA LEU A 134 0.37 -6.65 -5.24
C LEU A 134 1.86 -6.33 -5.05
N TYR A 135 2.70 -6.64 -6.04
CA TYR A 135 4.10 -6.27 -6.06
C TYR A 135 4.39 -5.27 -7.19
N LEU A 136 4.55 -4.00 -6.83
CA LEU A 136 5.00 -2.94 -7.74
C LEU A 136 6.52 -3.01 -7.86
N ALA A 137 7.02 -3.76 -8.85
CA ALA A 137 8.44 -3.95 -9.14
C ALA A 137 8.93 -2.88 -10.13
N LEU A 138 8.98 -1.61 -9.71
CA LEU A 138 9.11 -0.43 -10.56
C LEU A 138 10.54 -0.20 -11.10
N GLU A 139 11.49 -1.02 -10.72
CA GLU A 139 12.88 -1.01 -11.25
C GLU A 139 13.18 -2.26 -12.10
N ASP A 140 12.20 -3.15 -12.25
CA ASP A 140 12.34 -4.41 -12.99
C ASP A 140 11.44 -4.44 -14.24
N ASP A 141 11.67 -5.42 -15.10
CA ASP A 141 10.77 -5.84 -16.17
C ASP A 141 10.21 -7.25 -15.88
N PHE A 142 9.15 -7.64 -16.59
CA PHE A 142 8.49 -8.93 -16.38
C PHE A 142 9.41 -10.13 -16.64
N GLN A 143 10.34 -10.05 -17.59
CA GLN A 143 11.30 -11.12 -17.86
C GLN A 143 12.24 -11.33 -16.65
N ARG A 144 12.71 -10.25 -16.05
CA ARG A 144 13.58 -10.31 -14.87
C ARG A 144 12.83 -10.81 -13.63
N ILE A 145 11.58 -10.40 -13.45
CA ILE A 145 10.69 -10.91 -12.39
C ILE A 145 10.47 -12.41 -12.57
N GLN A 146 10.10 -12.85 -13.78
CA GLN A 146 9.89 -14.27 -14.10
C GLN A 146 11.13 -15.09 -13.80
N SER A 147 12.32 -14.65 -14.26
CA SER A 147 13.58 -15.33 -14.02
C SER A 147 13.91 -15.43 -12.51
N ARG A 148 13.62 -14.36 -11.74
CA ARG A 148 13.80 -14.35 -10.29
C ARG A 148 12.86 -15.34 -9.61
N MET A 149 11.60 -15.31 -9.91
CA MET A 149 10.59 -16.19 -9.29
C MET A 149 10.86 -17.65 -9.63
N PHE A 150 11.25 -17.93 -10.90
CA PHE A 150 11.63 -19.28 -11.31
C PHE A 150 12.90 -19.78 -10.59
N MET A 151 13.90 -18.93 -10.42
CA MET A 151 15.11 -19.25 -9.64
C MET A 151 14.78 -19.58 -8.19
N MET A 152 13.85 -18.82 -7.59
CA MET A 152 13.48 -18.99 -6.17
C MET A 152 12.57 -20.19 -5.93
N TYR A 153 11.59 -20.41 -6.80
CA TYR A 153 10.48 -21.33 -6.52
C TYR A 153 10.21 -22.35 -7.63
N GLY A 154 10.96 -22.31 -8.74
CA GLY A 154 10.72 -23.17 -9.89
C GLY A 154 9.38 -22.87 -10.55
N VAL A 155 8.60 -23.93 -10.81
CA VAL A 155 7.28 -23.84 -11.45
C VAL A 155 6.12 -23.72 -10.45
N ASN A 156 6.40 -23.40 -9.19
CA ASN A 156 5.35 -23.18 -8.20
C ASN A 156 4.72 -21.80 -8.40
N ASP A 157 3.50 -21.76 -8.84
CA ASP A 157 2.71 -20.56 -9.12
C ASP A 157 1.62 -20.29 -8.09
N THR A 158 0.97 -19.14 -8.21
CA THR A 158 -0.18 -18.72 -7.41
C THR A 158 -0.89 -17.58 -8.11
N ASP A 159 -2.21 -17.64 -8.19
CA ASP A 159 -3.05 -16.58 -8.74
C ASP A 159 -3.21 -15.37 -7.79
N ARG A 160 -2.68 -15.46 -6.56
CA ARG A 160 -2.76 -14.39 -5.55
C ARG A 160 -1.56 -13.46 -5.52
N LEU A 161 -0.55 -13.65 -6.38
CA LEU A 161 0.63 -12.77 -6.46
C LEU A 161 0.64 -12.04 -7.80
N HIS A 162 0.31 -10.76 -7.76
CA HIS A 162 0.23 -9.88 -8.92
C HIS A 162 1.45 -8.98 -9.00
N PHE A 163 1.96 -8.76 -10.22
CA PHE A 163 3.11 -7.90 -10.48
C PHE A 163 2.74 -6.75 -11.39
N ALA A 164 3.27 -5.56 -11.09
CA ALA A 164 3.25 -4.43 -12.01
C ALA A 164 4.65 -3.81 -12.11
N THR A 165 5.08 -3.45 -13.31
CA THR A 165 6.38 -2.82 -13.59
C THR A 165 6.27 -1.32 -13.84
N ALA A 166 5.07 -0.80 -13.84
CA ALA A 166 4.77 0.63 -13.96
C ALA A 166 3.59 0.99 -13.06
N ALA A 167 3.65 2.18 -12.50
CA ALA A 167 2.58 2.77 -11.69
C ALA A 167 2.61 4.29 -11.76
N GLY A 168 1.53 4.92 -11.39
CA GLY A 168 1.45 6.37 -11.17
C GLY A 168 2.35 6.84 -10.03
N LYS A 169 2.29 8.14 -9.73
CA LYS A 169 2.94 8.74 -8.56
C LYS A 169 1.91 8.92 -7.45
N ILE A 170 2.40 8.99 -6.22
CA ILE A 170 1.52 9.28 -5.08
C ILE A 170 0.89 10.68 -5.26
N GLY A 171 -0.43 10.78 -5.11
CA GLY A 171 -1.18 12.00 -5.43
C GLY A 171 -1.36 12.28 -6.94
N ASN A 172 -0.89 11.38 -7.82
CA ASN A 172 -1.02 11.49 -9.27
C ASN A 172 -1.17 10.09 -9.89
N GLY A 173 -2.31 9.46 -9.71
CA GLY A 173 -2.75 8.22 -10.31
C GLY A 173 -2.41 6.95 -9.55
N LEU A 174 -1.43 6.93 -8.63
CA LEU A 174 -1.13 5.74 -7.84
C LEU A 174 -2.24 5.44 -6.83
N ASP A 175 -2.78 6.46 -6.19
CA ASP A 175 -3.81 6.34 -5.17
C ASP A 175 -5.05 5.63 -5.76
N GLU A 176 -5.52 6.07 -6.93
CA GLU A 176 -6.65 5.45 -7.64
C GLU A 176 -6.33 4.03 -8.13
N GLN A 177 -5.08 3.79 -8.57
CA GLN A 177 -4.65 2.46 -9.00
C GLN A 177 -4.67 1.46 -7.83
N LEU A 178 -4.23 1.87 -6.65
CA LEU A 178 -4.26 1.05 -5.44
C LEU A 178 -5.69 0.79 -4.96
N GLU A 179 -6.55 1.82 -4.96
CA GLU A 179 -7.98 1.68 -4.62
C GLU A 179 -8.71 0.71 -5.56
N ASN A 180 -8.44 0.81 -6.87
CA ASN A 180 -9.02 -0.09 -7.86
C ASN A 180 -8.55 -1.54 -7.63
N PHE A 181 -7.25 -1.75 -7.39
CA PHE A 181 -6.71 -3.09 -7.13
C PHE A 181 -7.35 -3.75 -5.90
N VAL A 182 -7.45 -3.02 -4.78
CA VAL A 182 -8.04 -3.57 -3.55
C VAL A 182 -9.54 -3.83 -3.73
N ARG A 183 -10.25 -3.02 -4.52
CA ARG A 183 -11.66 -3.25 -4.85
C ARG A 183 -11.85 -4.52 -5.69
N GLU A 184 -10.94 -4.80 -6.63
CA GLU A 184 -10.95 -6.02 -7.46
C GLU A 184 -10.50 -7.26 -6.66
N HIS A 185 -9.65 -7.06 -5.65
CA HIS A 185 -9.07 -8.12 -4.81
C HIS A 185 -9.32 -7.82 -3.32
N PRO A 186 -10.54 -8.04 -2.79
CA PRO A 186 -10.90 -7.67 -1.42
C PRO A 186 -10.16 -8.48 -0.34
N ASP A 187 -9.54 -9.61 -0.71
CA ASP A 187 -8.68 -10.42 0.17
C ASP A 187 -7.20 -9.97 0.17
N THR A 188 -6.91 -8.78 -0.37
CA THR A 188 -5.55 -8.20 -0.35
C THR A 188 -5.02 -8.08 1.07
N LYS A 189 -3.77 -8.55 1.29
CA LYS A 189 -3.07 -8.47 2.57
C LYS A 189 -1.80 -7.65 2.51
N LEU A 190 -1.13 -7.64 1.37
CA LEU A 190 0.17 -6.99 1.23
C LEU A 190 0.27 -6.26 -0.11
N ILE A 191 0.77 -5.02 -0.05
CA ILE A 191 1.24 -4.29 -1.22
C ILE A 191 2.73 -4.01 -1.02
N VAL A 192 3.55 -4.49 -1.95
CA VAL A 192 5.00 -4.21 -1.98
C VAL A 192 5.28 -3.11 -3.00
N ILE A 193 6.03 -2.09 -2.61
CA ILE A 193 6.48 -1.00 -3.49
C ILE A 193 8.02 -1.01 -3.56
N ASP A 194 8.57 -1.49 -4.67
CA ASP A 194 10.02 -1.56 -4.92
C ASP A 194 10.40 -0.68 -6.13
N THR A 195 10.80 0.57 -5.96
CA THR A 195 11.17 1.26 -4.72
C THR A 195 10.34 2.54 -4.51
N MET A 196 10.33 3.06 -3.27
CA MET A 196 9.71 4.32 -2.90
C MET A 196 10.12 5.47 -3.83
N GLN A 197 11.36 5.50 -4.29
CA GLN A 197 11.86 6.56 -5.17
C GLN A 197 11.09 6.64 -6.49
N LYS A 198 10.50 5.55 -6.96
CA LYS A 198 9.77 5.49 -8.23
C LYS A 198 8.35 6.04 -8.16
N ILE A 199 7.78 6.14 -6.97
CA ILE A 199 6.42 6.67 -6.76
C ILE A 199 6.38 8.15 -6.35
N ARG A 200 7.56 8.80 -6.19
CA ARG A 200 7.68 10.23 -5.91
C ARG A 200 7.34 11.06 -7.14
N GLU A 201 6.73 12.21 -6.96
CA GLU A 201 6.62 13.20 -8.03
C GLU A 201 8.00 13.75 -8.41
N ILE A 202 8.21 13.93 -9.72
CA ILE A 202 9.41 14.58 -10.25
C ILE A 202 9.08 16.07 -10.32
N GLY A 203 9.45 16.84 -9.31
CA GLY A 203 9.22 18.28 -9.34
C GLY A 203 9.84 19.04 -8.18
N GLY A 204 10.93 19.77 -8.45
CA GLY A 204 11.50 20.78 -7.58
C GLY A 204 12.76 20.36 -6.81
N GLU A 205 13.62 21.36 -6.50
CA GLU A 205 14.91 21.26 -5.80
C GLU A 205 14.81 20.81 -4.32
N ALA A 206 13.63 20.46 -3.85
CA ALA A 206 13.41 19.99 -2.51
C ALA A 206 13.18 18.48 -2.48
N TYR A 207 14.24 17.70 -2.56
CA TYR A 207 14.28 16.40 -1.88
C TYR A 207 14.16 16.66 -0.38
N SER A 208 12.99 17.11 0.05
CA SER A 208 12.79 17.48 1.44
C SER A 208 12.26 16.30 2.22
N TYR A 209 12.70 16.23 3.45
CA TYR A 209 12.15 15.44 4.55
C TYR A 209 10.62 15.47 4.58
N ALA A 210 9.99 16.63 4.31
CA ALA A 210 8.55 16.80 4.24
C ALA A 210 7.90 15.89 3.18
N SER A 211 8.51 15.76 2.00
CA SER A 211 7.99 14.92 0.91
C SER A 211 7.95 13.43 1.26
N ASP A 212 9.00 12.90 1.90
CA ASP A 212 9.05 11.49 2.31
C ASP A 212 8.05 11.19 3.43
N TYR A 213 7.88 12.12 4.35
CA TYR A 213 6.89 12.05 5.42
C TYR A 213 5.46 12.03 4.88
N GLU A 214 5.15 12.91 3.90
CA GLU A 214 3.84 12.95 3.25
C GLU A 214 3.51 11.66 2.49
N ILE A 215 4.50 11.10 1.76
CA ILE A 215 4.32 9.84 1.02
C ILE A 215 3.97 8.70 1.96
N ILE A 216 4.78 8.52 3.03
CA ILE A 216 4.51 7.46 4.01
C ILE A 216 3.18 7.72 4.73
N GLY A 217 2.86 8.99 5.04
CA GLY A 217 1.58 9.37 5.64
C GLY A 217 0.37 8.94 4.78
N LYS A 218 0.40 9.20 3.46
CA LYS A 218 -0.65 8.77 2.53
C LYS A 218 -0.73 7.25 2.43
N LEU A 219 0.41 6.56 2.29
CA LEU A 219 0.45 5.10 2.26
C LEU A 219 -0.08 4.48 3.55
N LYS A 220 0.22 5.11 4.71
CA LYS A 220 -0.33 4.69 5.99
C LYS A 220 -1.84 4.87 6.06
N GLN A 221 -2.37 6.03 5.66
CA GLN A 221 -3.82 6.26 5.61
C GLN A 221 -4.53 5.21 4.75
N PHE A 222 -3.96 4.89 3.58
CA PHE A 222 -4.47 3.83 2.70
C PHE A 222 -4.40 2.46 3.38
N ALA A 223 -3.28 2.10 3.98
CA ALA A 223 -3.09 0.83 4.68
C ALA A 223 -4.07 0.66 5.85
N ASP A 224 -4.25 1.71 6.66
CA ASP A 224 -5.20 1.73 7.79
C ASP A 224 -6.65 1.58 7.33
N LYS A 225 -7.05 2.31 6.25
CA LYS A 225 -8.38 2.25 5.65
C LYS A 225 -8.76 0.84 5.22
N HIS A 226 -7.83 0.11 4.61
CA HIS A 226 -8.07 -1.22 4.04
C HIS A 226 -7.63 -2.37 4.94
N CYS A 227 -7.06 -2.09 6.12
CA CYS A 227 -6.50 -3.09 7.05
C CYS A 227 -5.49 -4.03 6.37
N ILE A 228 -4.59 -3.48 5.55
CA ILE A 228 -3.53 -4.20 4.82
C ILE A 228 -2.14 -3.68 5.19
N CYS A 229 -1.10 -4.44 4.84
CA CYS A 229 0.28 -3.95 4.94
C CYS A 229 0.73 -3.32 3.61
N VAL A 230 1.32 -2.13 3.68
CA VAL A 230 2.07 -1.53 2.57
C VAL A 230 3.55 -1.54 2.92
N LEU A 231 4.32 -2.42 2.29
CA LEU A 231 5.76 -2.58 2.51
C LEU A 231 6.54 -1.84 1.41
N THR A 232 7.19 -0.74 1.78
CA THR A 232 7.92 0.11 0.84
C THR A 232 9.42 -0.10 0.95
N VAL A 233 10.08 -0.42 -0.17
CA VAL A 233 11.54 -0.59 -0.23
C VAL A 233 12.21 0.76 -0.37
N HIS A 234 13.21 1.03 0.49
CA HIS A 234 13.98 2.26 0.52
C HIS A 234 15.49 2.00 0.55
N HIS A 235 16.29 2.93 0.02
CA HIS A 235 17.75 2.84 0.04
C HIS A 235 18.34 3.66 1.18
N THR A 236 19.27 3.05 1.96
CA THR A 236 20.03 3.78 2.97
C THR A 236 21.15 4.63 2.35
N ARG A 237 21.49 5.76 3.00
CA ARG A 237 22.70 6.54 2.68
C ARG A 237 23.95 5.82 3.17
N LYS A 238 25.12 6.17 2.59
CA LYS A 238 26.40 5.55 2.91
C LYS A 238 27.09 6.12 4.17
N GLN A 239 26.45 7.00 4.92
CA GLN A 239 27.08 7.60 6.09
C GLN A 239 27.01 6.63 7.28
N PRO A 240 28.14 6.41 7.98
CA PRO A 240 28.14 5.69 9.26
C PRO A 240 27.35 6.52 10.29
N ALA A 241 26.43 5.88 10.97
CA ALA A 241 25.66 6.48 12.04
C ALA A 241 25.86 5.68 13.33
N GLY A 242 25.70 6.32 14.48
CA GLY A 242 25.79 5.67 15.78
C GLY A 242 24.67 4.68 16.02
N ASP A 243 23.49 4.96 15.47
CA ASP A 243 22.34 4.05 15.40
C ASP A 243 22.15 3.56 13.96
N SER A 244 21.93 2.26 13.81
CA SER A 244 21.71 1.61 12.52
C SER A 244 20.54 2.23 11.73
N PHE A 245 19.50 2.67 12.40
CA PHE A 245 18.31 3.28 11.80
C PHE A 245 18.53 4.71 11.30
N GLU A 246 19.50 5.45 11.85
CA GLU A 246 19.88 6.77 11.31
C GLU A 246 20.46 6.71 9.89
N MET A 247 20.88 5.52 9.43
CA MET A 247 21.32 5.30 8.06
C MET A 247 20.17 5.29 7.05
N ILE A 248 18.93 5.20 7.48
CA ILE A 248 17.78 5.28 6.59
C ILE A 248 17.73 6.71 6.05
N SER A 249 17.91 6.81 4.73
CA SER A 249 18.05 8.09 4.03
C SER A 249 16.85 8.99 4.29
N GLY A 250 17.11 10.17 4.83
CA GLY A 250 16.11 11.21 4.93
C GLY A 250 15.69 11.55 6.34
N THR A 251 16.07 10.76 7.35
CA THR A 251 15.92 11.15 8.74
C THR A 251 15.07 10.22 9.61
N THR A 252 15.23 10.40 10.92
CA THR A 252 14.34 9.97 12.02
C THR A 252 12.83 10.09 11.72
N GLY A 253 12.42 10.95 10.79
CA GLY A 253 11.01 11.17 10.50
C GLY A 253 10.36 10.15 9.56
N LEU A 254 11.09 9.52 8.64
CA LEU A 254 10.55 8.40 7.89
C LEU A 254 10.15 7.25 8.82
N LEU A 255 11.03 6.95 9.78
CA LEU A 255 10.78 5.94 10.80
C LEU A 255 9.63 6.33 11.73
N GLY A 256 9.55 7.62 12.10
CA GLY A 256 8.50 8.13 12.99
C GLY A 256 7.10 8.08 12.37
N CYS A 257 6.99 8.12 11.04
CA CYS A 257 5.71 8.08 10.32
C CYS A 257 5.23 6.65 10.04
N ALA A 258 6.15 5.72 9.80
CA ALA A 258 5.84 4.32 9.54
C ALA A 258 5.36 3.58 10.81
N ASP A 259 4.57 2.54 10.63
CA ASP A 259 4.15 1.65 11.73
C ASP A 259 5.24 0.66 12.11
N GLY A 260 6.13 0.34 11.16
CA GLY A 260 7.31 -0.45 11.43
C GLY A 260 8.39 -0.33 10.36
N SER A 261 9.56 -0.81 10.69
CA SER A 261 10.74 -0.76 9.81
C SER A 261 11.57 -2.02 9.93
N LEU A 262 12.08 -2.46 8.79
CA LEU A 262 13.00 -3.56 8.63
C LEU A 262 14.30 -3.00 8.04
N LEU A 263 15.39 -3.02 8.78
CA LEU A 263 16.68 -2.55 8.30
C LEU A 263 17.57 -3.74 7.95
N MET A 264 17.76 -3.98 6.67
CA MET A 264 18.63 -5.04 6.16
C MET A 264 20.08 -4.58 6.08
N GLN A 265 20.97 -5.34 6.70
CA GLN A 265 22.41 -5.08 6.73
C GLN A 265 23.23 -6.31 6.33
N LYS A 266 24.38 -6.06 5.72
CA LYS A 266 25.41 -7.09 5.41
C LYS A 266 26.80 -6.59 5.78
N LYS A 267 27.61 -7.43 6.38
CA LYS A 267 29.02 -7.11 6.69
C LYS A 267 29.82 -6.79 5.42
N LYS A 268 29.59 -7.53 4.33
CA LYS A 268 30.17 -7.33 3.00
C LYS A 268 29.11 -7.59 1.93
N ARG A 269 29.18 -6.93 0.77
CA ARG A 269 28.21 -7.15 -0.33
C ARG A 269 28.15 -8.60 -0.80
N THR A 270 29.29 -9.28 -0.80
CA THR A 270 29.45 -10.68 -1.22
C THR A 270 29.04 -11.69 -0.14
N ALA A 271 28.82 -11.25 1.11
CA ALA A 271 28.37 -12.14 2.17
C ALA A 271 26.99 -12.73 1.83
N LEU A 272 26.81 -14.00 2.11
CA LEU A 272 25.51 -14.65 2.03
C LEU A 272 24.64 -14.36 3.27
N GLU A 273 25.28 -13.94 4.36
CA GLU A 273 24.61 -13.62 5.62
C GLU A 273 24.15 -12.16 5.66
N ALA A 274 23.00 -11.92 6.25
CA ALA A 274 22.44 -10.61 6.52
C ALA A 274 21.77 -10.59 7.90
N THR A 275 21.69 -9.40 8.50
CA THR A 275 20.79 -9.13 9.63
C THR A 275 19.65 -8.27 9.15
N ILE A 276 18.48 -8.45 9.76
CA ILE A 276 17.33 -7.57 9.61
C ILE A 276 16.92 -7.13 11.00
N ASP A 277 17.19 -5.87 11.32
CA ASP A 277 16.69 -5.25 12.54
C ASP A 277 15.24 -4.85 12.29
N VAL A 278 14.32 -5.35 13.12
CA VAL A 278 12.88 -5.16 12.99
C VAL A 278 12.39 -4.35 14.19
N VAL A 279 11.74 -3.24 13.92
CA VAL A 279 11.11 -2.39 14.94
C VAL A 279 9.71 -1.99 14.48
N GLY A 280 8.78 -1.80 15.40
CA GLY A 280 7.42 -1.37 15.05
C GLY A 280 6.54 -1.11 16.25
N ARG A 281 5.36 -0.52 15.99
CA ARG A 281 4.40 -0.14 17.03
C ARG A 281 3.68 -1.33 17.66
N ASP A 282 3.39 -2.36 16.84
CA ASP A 282 2.55 -3.49 17.21
C ASP A 282 3.34 -4.79 17.40
N GLN A 283 4.69 -4.70 17.40
CA GLN A 283 5.60 -5.83 17.49
C GLN A 283 6.77 -5.53 18.43
N GLN A 284 7.39 -6.57 18.93
CA GLN A 284 8.62 -6.45 19.70
C GLN A 284 9.80 -6.21 18.78
N ASP A 285 10.74 -5.37 19.22
CA ASP A 285 12.01 -5.19 18.52
C ASP A 285 12.79 -6.50 18.51
N GLN A 286 13.28 -6.87 17.34
CA GLN A 286 14.00 -8.12 17.16
C GLN A 286 15.03 -8.04 16.03
N ILE A 287 15.97 -8.95 16.04
CA ILE A 287 16.98 -9.08 14.98
C ILE A 287 16.87 -10.47 14.35
N LEU A 288 16.62 -10.51 13.05
CA LEU A 288 16.64 -11.73 12.28
C LEU A 288 18.04 -11.94 11.69
N TYR A 289 18.58 -13.13 11.87
CA TYR A 289 19.85 -13.55 11.27
C TYR A 289 19.54 -14.48 10.10
N LEU A 290 19.73 -14.00 8.88
CA LEU A 290 19.36 -14.72 7.68
C LEU A 290 20.59 -15.08 6.86
N LYS A 291 20.55 -16.26 6.24
CA LYS A 291 21.55 -16.72 5.28
C LYS A 291 20.87 -16.96 3.93
N LYS A 292 21.40 -16.32 2.90
CA LYS A 292 20.92 -16.47 1.55
C LYS A 292 21.45 -17.76 0.94
N ASP A 293 20.56 -18.59 0.42
CA ASP A 293 20.94 -19.73 -0.40
C ASP A 293 21.62 -19.25 -1.70
N ALA A 294 22.72 -19.87 -2.10
CA ALA A 294 23.51 -19.41 -3.23
C ALA A 294 22.82 -19.68 -4.59
N ASP A 295 22.07 -20.77 -4.70
CA ASP A 295 21.44 -21.23 -5.93
C ASP A 295 20.05 -20.60 -6.10
N THR A 296 19.21 -20.73 -5.11
CA THR A 296 17.81 -20.24 -5.14
C THR A 296 17.68 -18.78 -4.76
N GLN A 297 18.70 -18.19 -4.14
CA GLN A 297 18.67 -16.81 -3.60
C GLN A 297 17.62 -16.58 -2.50
N ILE A 298 17.02 -17.63 -1.95
CA ILE A 298 16.08 -17.58 -0.82
C ILE A 298 16.84 -17.28 0.47
N TRP A 299 16.25 -16.49 1.33
CA TRP A 299 16.74 -16.17 2.67
C TRP A 299 16.16 -17.16 3.70
N ASN A 300 17.04 -17.85 4.41
CA ASN A 300 16.73 -18.85 5.42
C ASN A 300 17.24 -18.43 6.79
#